data_ee4a453f47ad3d09d9673063227035c6
#
_entry.id   ee4a453f47ad3d09d9673063227035c6
#
_cell.length_a   1.000
_cell.length_b   1.000
_cell.length_c   1.000
_cell.angle_alpha   90.00
_cell.angle_beta   90.00
_cell.angle_gamma   90.00
#
_symmetry.space_group_name_H-M   'P 1'
#
loop_
_entity.id
_entity.type
_entity.pdbx_description
1 polymer ?
#
loop_
_entity_poly.entity_id
_entity_poly.type
_entity_poly.pdbx_seq_one_letter_code
_entity_poly.pdbx_strand_id
1 'polypeptide(L)'
;MPFVSECLEIAPACEERMLGREGLPLLGEAGIFLTGLSSIRDHYLIRRNRPEFHILMVSHDEGGTLLTDGGEQPIPAGSLIFLPAAVPGGLKLVGAQWRTSWILLDDVPRWQHLHRLGHRIWQGEEGEQLYHLLSLMQGEGTRSPLQPQLLSLLLALLERTLQGEVRGTPELRLQALFRRVEARLDEPWSVALLADQMACSVPHLHRLCQQAFGMGPMAKVTELRMNKARQLLLYTNWPLGELAGRVGYSDGANFANRFRRLTGLTPGAFRRLGRKPFATDVQTL
;
A
#
# COMPACT_ATOMS: atom_id res chain seq x y z
N MET A 1 -2.89 -23.54 25.17
CA MET A 1 -4.26 -23.96 25.53
C MET A 1 -5.20 -23.32 24.54
N PRO A 2 -6.20 -24.01 24.01
CA PRO A 2 -7.16 -23.39 23.10
C PRO A 2 -7.86 -22.22 23.81
N PHE A 3 -8.20 -21.15 23.06
CA PHE A 3 -8.98 -20.02 23.56
C PHE A 3 -10.36 -20.52 24.03
N VAL A 4 -10.58 -20.59 25.34
CA VAL A 4 -11.73 -21.30 25.93
C VAL A 4 -12.94 -20.37 26.12
N SER A 5 -12.78 -19.02 26.12
CA SER A 5 -13.91 -18.11 26.29
C SER A 5 -13.61 -16.74 25.63
N GLU A 6 -14.62 -16.16 25.00
CA GLU A 6 -14.60 -14.73 24.63
C GLU A 6 -14.63 -13.89 25.91
N CYS A 7 -13.85 -12.83 25.90
CA CYS A 7 -13.74 -11.91 27.03
C CYS A 7 -13.57 -10.49 26.52
N LEU A 8 -14.30 -9.56 27.11
CA LEU A 8 -14.19 -8.12 26.87
C LEU A 8 -14.22 -7.42 28.23
N GLU A 9 -13.07 -7.16 28.78
CA GLU A 9 -12.90 -6.48 30.07
C GLU A 9 -12.13 -5.18 29.84
N ILE A 10 -12.83 -4.05 29.93
CA ILE A 10 -12.28 -2.71 29.73
C ILE A 10 -12.59 -1.91 31.00
N ALA A 11 -11.55 -1.44 31.69
CA ALA A 11 -11.72 -0.62 32.89
C ALA A 11 -12.38 0.73 32.56
N PRO A 12 -13.18 1.30 33.49
CA PRO A 12 -13.77 2.63 33.29
C PRO A 12 -12.76 3.76 33.12
N ALA A 13 -11.51 3.55 33.53
CA ALA A 13 -10.42 4.51 33.33
C ALA A 13 -9.86 4.53 31.90
N CYS A 14 -10.29 3.61 31.03
CA CYS A 14 -9.95 3.62 29.62
C CYS A 14 -10.76 4.69 28.88
N GLU A 15 -10.07 5.56 28.17
CA GLU A 15 -10.68 6.59 27.34
C GLU A 15 -10.61 6.20 25.88
N GLU A 16 -11.74 6.19 25.19
CA GLU A 16 -11.81 5.84 23.77
C GLU A 16 -12.54 6.93 22.97
N ARG A 17 -11.93 7.38 21.92
CA ARG A 17 -12.55 8.23 20.90
C ARG A 17 -12.76 7.39 19.65
N MET A 18 -14.01 7.22 19.24
CA MET A 18 -14.39 6.32 18.16
C MET A 18 -15.12 7.06 17.04
N LEU A 19 -14.91 6.61 15.81
CA LEU A 19 -15.64 7.05 14.63
C LEU A 19 -16.06 5.79 13.84
N GLY A 20 -17.36 5.54 13.79
CA GLY A 20 -17.92 4.36 13.16
C GLY A 20 -18.77 4.68 11.94
N ARG A 21 -19.14 3.64 11.20
CA ARG A 21 -20.00 3.74 10.01
C ARG A 21 -21.40 4.28 10.29
N GLU A 22 -21.88 4.23 11.52
CA GLU A 22 -23.16 4.84 11.90
C GLU A 22 -23.08 6.38 11.89
N GLY A 23 -21.95 6.95 12.31
CA GLY A 23 -21.69 8.39 12.27
C GLY A 23 -21.14 8.88 10.94
N LEU A 24 -20.39 8.04 10.23
CA LEU A 24 -19.80 8.34 8.93
C LEU A 24 -20.03 7.16 7.96
N PRO A 25 -21.14 7.12 7.20
CA PRO A 25 -21.52 5.99 6.34
C PRO A 25 -20.46 5.62 5.30
N LEU A 26 -19.64 6.58 4.83
CA LEU A 26 -18.54 6.35 3.92
C LEU A 26 -17.53 5.31 4.43
N LEU A 27 -17.37 5.16 5.74
CA LEU A 27 -16.53 4.10 6.32
C LEU A 27 -17.07 2.71 5.96
N GLY A 28 -18.39 2.51 6.07
CA GLY A 28 -19.04 1.25 5.71
C GLY A 28 -18.90 0.90 4.23
N GLU A 29 -19.00 1.88 3.33
CA GLU A 29 -18.76 1.69 1.89
C GLU A 29 -17.31 1.27 1.60
N ALA A 30 -16.39 1.70 2.45
CA ALA A 30 -14.97 1.33 2.38
C ALA A 30 -14.66 -0.02 3.06
N GLY A 31 -15.64 -0.68 3.69
CA GLY A 31 -15.44 -1.90 4.48
C GLY A 31 -14.71 -1.63 5.81
N ILE A 32 -14.91 -0.44 6.38
CA ILE A 32 -14.39 -0.08 7.70
C ILE A 32 -15.58 -0.03 8.67
N PHE A 33 -15.58 -0.91 9.66
CA PHE A 33 -16.62 -0.97 10.69
C PHE A 33 -16.50 0.18 11.68
N LEU A 34 -15.28 0.38 12.22
CA LEU A 34 -15.01 1.31 13.30
C LEU A 34 -13.54 1.70 13.33
N THR A 35 -13.24 2.93 13.71
CA THR A 35 -11.88 3.40 13.99
C THR A 35 -11.82 4.05 15.35
N GLY A 36 -10.68 4.01 16.02
CA GLY A 36 -10.55 4.63 17.32
C GLY A 36 -9.13 5.00 17.71
N LEU A 37 -9.09 5.86 18.73
CA LEU A 37 -7.90 6.24 19.48
C LEU A 37 -8.20 5.93 20.95
N SER A 38 -7.36 5.12 21.60
CA SER A 38 -7.57 4.70 22.96
C SER A 38 -6.40 5.07 23.86
N SER A 39 -6.74 5.55 25.07
CA SER A 39 -5.83 5.66 26.20
C SER A 39 -6.24 4.63 27.24
N ILE A 40 -5.57 3.51 27.23
CA ILE A 40 -5.90 2.33 28.03
C ILE A 40 -5.16 2.42 29.36
N ARG A 41 -5.90 2.21 30.46
CA ARG A 41 -5.38 2.24 31.85
C ARG A 41 -6.04 1.18 32.71
N ASP A 42 -5.40 0.84 33.81
CA ASP A 42 -5.82 -0.10 34.83
C ASP A 42 -5.95 -1.53 34.33
N HIS A 43 -7.03 -1.84 33.61
CA HIS A 43 -7.30 -3.17 33.10
C HIS A 43 -7.86 -3.14 31.69
N TYR A 44 -7.31 -3.97 30.83
CA TYR A 44 -7.80 -4.14 29.47
C TYR A 44 -7.47 -5.57 29.01
N LEU A 45 -8.50 -6.34 28.72
CA LEU A 45 -8.41 -7.69 28.19
C LEU A 45 -9.49 -7.91 27.15
N ILE A 46 -9.08 -8.13 25.93
CA ILE A 46 -9.98 -8.54 24.84
C ILE A 46 -9.50 -9.91 24.33
N ARG A 47 -10.40 -10.89 24.33
CA ARG A 47 -10.19 -12.18 23.69
C ARG A 47 -11.39 -12.49 22.82
N ARG A 48 -11.14 -12.89 21.56
CA ARG A 48 -12.19 -13.28 20.62
C ARG A 48 -11.84 -14.61 19.98
N ASN A 49 -12.81 -15.52 19.96
CA ASN A 49 -12.65 -16.85 19.36
C ASN A 49 -12.85 -16.82 17.85
N ARG A 50 -13.80 -16.01 17.39
CA ARG A 50 -14.11 -15.86 15.98
C ARG A 50 -14.52 -14.43 15.68
N PRO A 51 -13.56 -13.48 15.67
CA PRO A 51 -13.88 -12.09 15.37
C PRO A 51 -14.48 -11.95 13.95
N GLU A 52 -15.49 -11.10 13.80
CA GLU A 52 -16.16 -10.83 12.51
C GLU A 52 -15.41 -9.81 11.65
N PHE A 53 -14.34 -9.24 12.17
CA PHE A 53 -13.55 -8.18 11.53
C PHE A 53 -12.05 -8.41 11.76
N HIS A 54 -11.25 -7.91 10.83
CA HIS A 54 -9.81 -7.78 11.04
C HIS A 54 -9.52 -6.56 11.92
N ILE A 55 -8.50 -6.64 12.75
CA ILE A 55 -8.01 -5.53 13.56
C ILE A 55 -6.64 -5.11 13.06
N LEU A 56 -6.48 -3.87 12.66
CA LEU A 56 -5.19 -3.20 12.52
C LEU A 56 -5.06 -2.22 13.67
N MET A 57 -3.99 -2.35 14.46
CA MET A 57 -3.73 -1.49 15.60
C MET A 57 -2.30 -0.96 15.55
N VAL A 58 -2.09 0.25 16.04
CA VAL A 58 -0.78 0.85 16.29
C VAL A 58 -0.59 0.99 17.78
N SER A 59 0.52 0.53 18.29
CA SER A 59 0.96 0.73 19.68
C SER A 59 1.85 1.96 19.74
N HIS A 60 1.42 3.01 20.45
CA HIS A 60 2.23 4.24 20.61
C HIS A 60 3.20 4.15 21.79
N ASP A 61 2.85 3.34 22.78
CA ASP A 61 3.65 3.10 23.98
C ASP A 61 3.91 1.61 24.17
N GLU A 62 4.81 1.25 25.06
CA GLU A 62 4.90 -0.10 25.61
C GLU A 62 3.73 -0.35 26.57
N GLY A 63 3.41 -1.62 26.80
CA GLY A 63 2.36 -2.02 27.76
C GLY A 63 1.31 -2.95 27.21
N GLY A 64 1.26 -3.15 25.89
CA GLY A 64 0.38 -4.12 25.24
C GLY A 64 1.00 -5.50 25.09
N THR A 65 0.15 -6.53 25.06
CA THR A 65 0.53 -7.91 24.74
C THR A 65 -0.49 -8.51 23.79
N LEU A 66 -0.01 -9.12 22.71
CA LEU A 66 -0.80 -9.90 21.77
C LEU A 66 -0.99 -11.32 22.34
N LEU A 67 -2.23 -11.78 22.33
CA LEU A 67 -2.63 -13.12 22.77
C LEU A 67 -2.99 -13.97 21.54
N THR A 68 -2.36 -15.12 21.41
CA THR A 68 -2.60 -16.09 20.32
C THR A 68 -2.60 -17.53 20.88
N ASP A 69 -2.98 -18.51 20.08
CA ASP A 69 -2.84 -19.92 20.45
C ASP A 69 -1.37 -20.33 20.67
N GLY A 70 -0.43 -19.60 20.05
CA GLY A 70 1.02 -19.79 20.24
C GLY A 70 1.57 -19.18 21.54
N GLY A 71 0.73 -18.49 22.32
CA GLY A 71 1.10 -17.85 23.58
C GLY A 71 0.97 -16.32 23.53
N GLU A 72 1.66 -15.69 24.47
CA GLU A 72 1.66 -14.24 24.67
C GLU A 72 2.91 -13.61 24.05
N GLN A 73 2.73 -12.54 23.29
CA GLN A 73 3.82 -11.80 22.66
C GLN A 73 3.76 -10.32 23.08
N PRO A 74 4.80 -9.78 23.75
CA PRO A 74 4.87 -8.36 24.06
C PRO A 74 4.84 -7.50 22.78
N ILE A 75 4.18 -6.37 22.86
CA ILE A 75 4.04 -5.42 21.76
C ILE A 75 4.98 -4.24 22.02
N PRO A 76 6.05 -4.05 21.23
CA PRO A 76 6.95 -2.89 21.36
C PRO A 76 6.22 -1.59 20.99
N ALA A 77 6.66 -0.46 21.58
CA ALA A 77 6.21 0.85 21.15
C ALA A 77 6.50 1.09 19.65
N GLY A 78 5.64 1.83 18.96
CA GLY A 78 5.75 2.11 17.53
C GLY A 78 5.40 0.93 16.62
N SER A 79 4.94 -0.19 17.18
CA SER A 79 4.54 -1.36 16.38
C SER A 79 3.16 -1.22 15.78
N LEU A 80 3.01 -1.80 14.59
CA LEU A 80 1.70 -2.16 14.03
C LEU A 80 1.38 -3.61 14.40
N ILE A 81 0.12 -3.86 14.70
CA ILE A 81 -0.40 -5.17 15.10
C ILE A 81 -1.56 -5.51 14.20
N PHE A 82 -1.57 -6.72 13.66
CA PHE A 82 -2.69 -7.21 12.87
C PHE A 82 -3.26 -8.51 13.46
N LEU A 83 -4.57 -8.53 13.63
CA LEU A 83 -5.33 -9.71 14.01
C LEU A 83 -6.38 -9.98 12.91
N PRO A 84 -6.32 -11.13 12.22
CA PRO A 84 -7.26 -11.44 11.14
C PRO A 84 -8.65 -11.81 11.69
N ALA A 85 -9.70 -11.56 10.89
CA ALA A 85 -11.04 -12.08 11.14
C ALA A 85 -11.03 -13.61 11.21
N ALA A 86 -11.99 -14.18 11.90
CA ALA A 86 -12.22 -15.60 12.07
C ALA A 86 -11.07 -16.41 12.72
N VAL A 87 -9.99 -15.76 13.16
CA VAL A 87 -8.86 -16.42 13.84
C VAL A 87 -8.84 -16.01 15.31
N PRO A 88 -8.79 -16.97 16.26
CA PRO A 88 -8.77 -16.68 17.69
C PRO A 88 -7.57 -15.81 18.06
N GLY A 89 -7.82 -14.73 18.79
CA GLY A 89 -6.76 -13.82 19.21
C GLY A 89 -7.25 -12.79 20.23
N GLY A 90 -6.31 -12.03 20.77
CA GLY A 90 -6.67 -11.02 21.76
C GLY A 90 -5.54 -10.06 22.07
N LEU A 91 -5.86 -9.11 22.92
CA LEU A 91 -4.97 -8.05 23.36
C LEU A 91 -5.16 -7.84 24.85
N LYS A 92 -4.09 -7.60 25.59
CA LYS A 92 -4.18 -7.22 27.00
C LYS A 92 -3.20 -6.12 27.35
N LEU A 93 -3.57 -5.33 28.35
CA LEU A 93 -2.66 -4.42 29.03
C LEU A 93 -1.79 -5.20 30.04
N VAL A 94 -0.49 -4.93 30.06
CA VAL A 94 0.46 -5.49 31.03
C VAL A 94 1.17 -4.36 31.80
N GLY A 95 1.27 -3.16 31.22
CA GLY A 95 1.83 -1.98 31.86
C GLY A 95 0.80 -1.15 32.65
N ALA A 96 1.20 0.06 33.07
CA ALA A 96 0.30 0.99 33.74
C ALA A 96 -0.64 1.71 32.78
N GLN A 97 -0.22 1.90 31.54
CA GLN A 97 -0.98 2.54 30.47
C GLN A 97 -0.53 2.06 29.11
N TRP A 98 -1.41 2.23 28.12
CA TRP A 98 -1.12 1.89 26.73
C TRP A 98 -1.96 2.76 25.79
N ARG A 99 -1.30 3.57 24.97
CA ARG A 99 -1.97 4.37 23.95
C ARG A 99 -1.96 3.64 22.62
N THR A 100 -3.12 3.60 21.98
CA THR A 100 -3.28 2.90 20.72
C THR A 100 -4.13 3.72 19.75
N SER A 101 -3.92 3.50 18.45
CA SER A 101 -4.89 3.81 17.41
C SER A 101 -5.24 2.53 16.67
N TRP A 102 -6.49 2.37 16.26
CA TRP A 102 -6.95 1.11 15.70
C TRP A 102 -8.07 1.29 14.68
N ILE A 103 -8.18 0.30 13.80
CA ILE A 103 -9.15 0.23 12.72
C ILE A 103 -9.68 -1.20 12.67
N LEU A 104 -10.99 -1.34 12.69
CA LEU A 104 -11.70 -2.59 12.47
C LEU A 104 -12.17 -2.64 11.02
N LEU A 105 -11.68 -3.63 10.26
CA LEU A 105 -12.03 -3.83 8.85
C LEU A 105 -13.00 -5.00 8.74
N ASP A 106 -14.13 -4.79 8.07
CA ASP A 106 -15.10 -5.85 7.80
C ASP A 106 -14.47 -6.98 6.97
N ASP A 107 -14.86 -8.22 7.21
CA ASP A 107 -14.43 -9.36 6.39
C ASP A 107 -15.21 -9.40 5.06
N VAL A 108 -14.95 -8.42 4.22
CA VAL A 108 -15.58 -8.23 2.90
C VAL A 108 -14.57 -8.51 1.77
N PRO A 109 -14.99 -8.72 0.50
CA PRO A 109 -14.11 -9.05 -0.61
C PRO A 109 -12.88 -8.14 -0.76
N ARG A 110 -13.02 -6.85 -0.46
CA ARG A 110 -11.93 -5.88 -0.47
C ARG A 110 -10.78 -6.29 0.45
N TRP A 111 -11.08 -6.82 1.63
CA TRP A 111 -10.13 -7.12 2.70
C TRP A 111 -9.84 -8.62 2.88
N GLN A 112 -10.50 -9.51 2.14
CA GLN A 112 -10.30 -10.97 2.26
C GLN A 112 -8.85 -11.42 2.08
N HIS A 113 -8.07 -10.70 1.27
CA HIS A 113 -6.66 -11.01 1.08
C HIS A 113 -5.83 -10.89 2.38
N LEU A 114 -6.35 -10.18 3.39
CA LEU A 114 -5.69 -9.97 4.68
C LEU A 114 -5.66 -11.24 5.56
N HIS A 115 -6.51 -12.24 5.32
CA HIS A 115 -6.45 -13.53 6.02
C HIS A 115 -5.07 -14.20 5.90
N ARG A 116 -4.34 -13.92 4.81
CA ARG A 116 -3.00 -14.47 4.57
C ARG A 116 -1.92 -13.92 5.50
N LEU A 117 -2.17 -12.81 6.17
CA LEU A 117 -1.20 -12.18 7.06
C LEU A 117 -1.03 -12.94 8.39
N GLY A 118 -2.07 -13.63 8.85
CA GLY A 118 -2.09 -14.21 10.19
C GLY A 118 -1.97 -13.15 11.29
N HIS A 119 -1.77 -13.57 12.54
CA HIS A 119 -1.39 -12.64 13.60
C HIS A 119 0.02 -12.11 13.37
N ARG A 120 0.20 -10.80 13.50
CA ARG A 120 1.48 -10.19 13.19
C ARG A 120 1.76 -8.92 13.99
N ILE A 121 3.03 -8.73 14.36
CA ILE A 121 3.56 -7.49 14.91
C ILE A 121 4.75 -7.08 14.05
N TRP A 122 4.81 -5.80 13.62
CA TRP A 122 5.94 -5.27 12.85
C TRP A 122 6.17 -3.79 13.17
N GLN A 123 7.35 -3.29 12.84
CA GLN A 123 7.70 -1.87 12.93
C GLN A 123 7.48 -1.20 11.59
N GLY A 124 6.94 0.02 11.56
CA GLY A 124 6.73 0.79 10.35
C GLY A 124 6.42 2.26 10.64
N GLU A 125 6.88 3.13 9.75
CA GLU A 125 6.63 4.59 9.86
C GLU A 125 5.15 4.94 9.65
N GLU A 126 4.38 4.02 9.07
CA GLU A 126 2.97 4.21 8.78
C GLU A 126 2.11 4.34 10.04
N GLY A 127 2.57 3.81 11.17
CA GLY A 127 1.84 3.86 12.43
C GLY A 127 1.56 5.30 12.89
N GLU A 128 2.57 6.17 12.84
CA GLU A 128 2.42 7.58 13.19
C GLU A 128 1.52 8.33 12.21
N GLN A 129 1.63 8.02 10.92
CA GLN A 129 0.77 8.61 9.88
C GLN A 129 -0.70 8.21 10.07
N LEU A 130 -0.98 6.94 10.41
CA LEU A 130 -2.33 6.46 10.74
C LEU A 130 -2.89 7.21 11.94
N TYR A 131 -2.12 7.38 13.00
CA TYR A 131 -2.54 8.13 14.19
C TYR A 131 -2.94 9.56 13.86
N HIS A 132 -2.11 10.30 13.14
CA HIS A 132 -2.39 11.69 12.77
C HIS A 132 -3.64 11.81 11.89
N LEU A 133 -3.79 10.90 10.93
CA LEU A 133 -4.95 10.90 10.04
C LEU A 133 -6.25 10.57 10.80
N LEU A 134 -6.24 9.55 11.65
CA LEU A 134 -7.40 9.20 12.47
C LEU A 134 -7.74 10.33 13.46
N SER A 135 -6.73 10.98 14.04
CA SER A 135 -6.92 12.14 14.92
C SER A 135 -7.58 13.30 14.18
N LEU A 136 -7.15 13.58 12.95
CA LEU A 136 -7.74 14.62 12.11
C LEU A 136 -9.18 14.27 11.74
N MET A 137 -9.46 13.05 11.30
CA MET A 137 -10.82 12.59 10.97
C MET A 137 -11.80 12.75 12.14
N GLN A 138 -11.35 12.45 13.36
CA GLN A 138 -12.17 12.61 14.57
C GLN A 138 -12.34 14.08 14.96
N GLY A 139 -11.29 14.90 14.78
CA GLY A 139 -11.33 16.34 15.08
C GLY A 139 -12.28 17.11 14.15
N GLU A 140 -12.31 16.74 12.87
CA GLU A 140 -13.21 17.35 11.87
C GLU A 140 -14.69 17.02 12.10
N GLY A 141 -15.00 15.93 12.78
CA GLY A 141 -16.36 15.46 13.00
C GLY A 141 -17.02 14.88 11.73
N THR A 142 -18.16 14.23 11.93
CA THR A 142 -18.83 13.42 10.90
C THR A 142 -19.43 14.20 9.73
N ARG A 143 -19.68 15.50 9.92
CA ARG A 143 -20.31 16.39 8.91
C ARG A 143 -19.32 17.24 8.12
N SER A 144 -18.03 17.12 8.38
CA SER A 144 -17.01 17.89 7.66
C SER A 144 -16.98 17.54 6.17
N PRO A 145 -16.92 18.53 5.27
CA PRO A 145 -16.75 18.31 3.83
C PRO A 145 -15.38 17.69 3.48
N LEU A 146 -14.45 17.60 4.43
CA LEU A 146 -13.14 16.99 4.25
C LEU A 146 -13.15 15.48 4.46
N GLN A 147 -14.20 14.91 5.05
CA GLN A 147 -14.24 13.46 5.34
C GLN A 147 -14.01 12.54 4.12
N PRO A 148 -14.54 12.81 2.92
CA PRO A 148 -14.26 11.97 1.76
C PRO A 148 -12.77 11.97 1.37
N GLN A 149 -12.10 13.12 1.46
CA GLN A 149 -10.66 13.24 1.15
C GLN A 149 -9.81 12.53 2.20
N LEU A 150 -10.14 12.71 3.48
CA LEU A 150 -9.48 12.04 4.60
C LEU A 150 -9.65 10.52 4.51
N LEU A 151 -10.84 10.04 4.16
CA LEU A 151 -11.09 8.61 3.92
C LEU A 151 -10.26 8.09 2.74
N SER A 152 -10.16 8.84 1.64
CA SER A 152 -9.33 8.45 0.50
C SER A 152 -7.85 8.31 0.89
N LEU A 153 -7.34 9.23 1.71
CA LEU A 153 -5.99 9.14 2.26
C LEU A 153 -5.83 7.95 3.22
N LEU A 154 -6.83 7.70 4.07
CA LEU A 154 -6.82 6.54 4.97
C LEU A 154 -6.76 5.23 4.19
N LEU A 155 -7.56 5.08 3.15
CA LEU A 155 -7.56 3.88 2.31
C LEU A 155 -6.22 3.68 1.60
N ALA A 156 -5.63 4.74 1.04
CA ALA A 156 -4.32 4.68 0.41
C ALA A 156 -3.22 4.29 1.42
N LEU A 157 -3.30 4.82 2.64
CA LEU A 157 -2.36 4.50 3.72
C LEU A 157 -2.53 3.06 4.20
N LEU A 158 -3.78 2.60 4.40
CA LEU A 158 -4.09 1.21 4.75
C LEU A 158 -3.57 0.22 3.69
N GLU A 159 -3.86 0.49 2.41
CA GLU A 159 -3.37 -0.35 1.32
C GLU A 159 -1.84 -0.41 1.30
N ARG A 160 -1.14 0.71 1.51
CA ARG A 160 0.31 0.74 1.60
C ARG A 160 0.83 -0.05 2.81
N THR A 161 0.24 0.17 3.99
CA THR A 161 0.61 -0.48 5.25
C THR A 161 0.43 -2.00 5.18
N LEU A 162 -0.73 -2.43 4.72
CA LEU A 162 -1.10 -3.84 4.66
C LEU A 162 -0.46 -4.57 3.47
N GLN A 163 -0.29 -3.89 2.32
CA GLN A 163 0.45 -4.42 1.17
C GLN A 163 1.96 -4.45 1.41
N GLY A 164 2.50 -3.49 2.17
CA GLY A 164 3.90 -3.51 2.60
C GLY A 164 4.25 -4.79 3.35
N GLU A 165 3.29 -5.40 4.04
CA GLU A 165 3.43 -6.66 4.76
C GLU A 165 3.02 -7.90 3.96
N VAL A 166 2.17 -7.76 2.95
CA VAL A 166 2.00 -8.75 1.87
C VAL A 166 3.30 -8.84 1.01
N ARG A 167 4.40 -8.16 1.41
CA ARG A 167 5.77 -8.37 0.90
C ARG A 167 6.25 -9.83 0.94
N GLY A 168 5.33 -10.77 1.21
CA GLY A 168 5.59 -12.21 1.19
C GLY A 168 5.44 -12.88 -0.15
N THR A 169 4.58 -12.44 -1.07
CA THR A 169 4.53 -13.12 -2.35
C THR A 169 5.56 -12.53 -3.34
N PRO A 170 6.32 -13.39 -4.02
CA PRO A 170 7.30 -12.96 -5.03
C PRO A 170 6.70 -12.01 -6.07
N GLU A 171 5.42 -12.18 -6.42
CA GLU A 171 4.69 -11.39 -7.41
C GLU A 171 4.48 -9.93 -6.96
N LEU A 172 4.10 -9.72 -5.70
CA LEU A 172 3.88 -8.37 -5.15
C LEU A 172 5.20 -7.62 -4.97
N ARG A 173 6.25 -8.33 -4.53
CA ARG A 173 7.62 -7.78 -4.49
C ARG A 173 8.09 -7.38 -5.88
N LEU A 174 7.79 -8.20 -6.89
CA LEU A 174 8.13 -7.92 -8.28
C LEU A 174 7.38 -6.69 -8.79
N GLN A 175 6.08 -6.56 -8.53
CA GLN A 175 5.30 -5.37 -8.89
C GLN A 175 5.82 -4.10 -8.20
N ALA A 176 6.16 -4.17 -6.92
CA ALA A 176 6.75 -3.06 -6.18
C ALA A 176 8.13 -2.67 -6.74
N LEU A 177 8.95 -3.63 -7.15
CA LEU A 177 10.21 -3.38 -7.84
C LEU A 177 9.98 -2.61 -9.14
N PHE A 178 9.08 -3.07 -10.00
CA PHE A 178 8.86 -2.42 -11.30
C PHE A 178 8.15 -1.06 -11.18
N ARG A 179 7.39 -0.78 -10.14
CA ARG A 179 6.93 0.58 -9.82
C ARG A 179 8.10 1.51 -9.48
N ARG A 180 9.11 1.04 -8.72
CA ARG A 180 10.34 1.83 -8.47
C ARG A 180 11.16 2.06 -9.72
N VAL A 181 11.27 1.05 -10.59
CA VAL A 181 11.90 1.18 -11.91
C VAL A 181 11.20 2.25 -12.74
N GLU A 182 9.86 2.25 -12.78
CA GLU A 182 9.05 3.22 -13.52
C GLU A 182 9.22 4.65 -13.00
N ALA A 183 9.40 4.83 -11.70
CA ALA A 183 9.68 6.13 -11.09
C ALA A 183 11.09 6.67 -11.41
N ARG A 184 12.05 5.80 -11.79
CA ARG A 184 13.48 6.14 -11.99
C ARG A 184 14.03 5.46 -13.24
N LEU A 185 13.41 5.74 -14.40
CA LEU A 185 13.75 5.09 -15.67
C LEU A 185 15.14 5.50 -16.20
N ASP A 186 15.65 6.63 -15.78
CA ASP A 186 16.96 7.18 -16.12
C ASP A 186 18.13 6.44 -15.43
N GLU A 187 17.87 5.70 -14.37
CA GLU A 187 18.91 4.93 -13.67
C GLU A 187 19.44 3.75 -14.52
N PRO A 188 20.71 3.37 -14.31
CA PRO A 188 21.36 2.26 -15.06
C PRO A 188 20.90 0.89 -14.56
N TRP A 189 19.64 0.56 -14.78
CA TRP A 189 19.07 -0.72 -14.41
C TRP A 189 19.78 -1.88 -15.09
N SER A 190 20.14 -2.90 -14.31
CA SER A 190 20.69 -4.17 -14.78
C SER A 190 19.94 -5.34 -14.16
N VAL A 191 20.03 -6.53 -14.77
CA VAL A 191 19.41 -7.75 -14.21
C VAL A 191 19.96 -8.04 -12.82
N ALA A 192 21.27 -7.83 -12.61
CA ALA A 192 21.91 -8.05 -11.31
C ALA A 192 21.34 -7.10 -10.23
N LEU A 193 21.22 -5.79 -10.54
CA LEU A 193 20.65 -4.80 -9.63
C LEU A 193 19.19 -5.12 -9.29
N LEU A 194 18.40 -5.53 -10.29
CA LEU A 194 17.00 -5.92 -10.07
C LEU A 194 16.89 -7.17 -9.19
N ALA A 195 17.77 -8.16 -9.40
CA ALA A 195 17.81 -9.38 -8.59
C ALA A 195 18.23 -9.11 -7.14
N ASP A 196 19.22 -8.23 -6.94
CA ASP A 196 19.66 -7.76 -5.63
C ASP A 196 18.52 -7.08 -4.87
N GLN A 197 17.82 -6.12 -5.49
CA GLN A 197 16.66 -5.46 -4.89
C GLN A 197 15.48 -6.38 -4.56
N MET A 198 15.39 -7.52 -5.24
CA MET A 198 14.43 -8.59 -4.94
C MET A 198 14.92 -9.57 -3.89
N ALA A 199 16.20 -9.47 -3.47
CA ALA A 199 16.90 -10.47 -2.65
C ALA A 199 16.71 -11.90 -3.21
N CYS A 200 16.94 -12.07 -4.52
CA CYS A 200 16.81 -13.36 -5.20
C CYS A 200 17.90 -13.55 -6.27
N SER A 201 18.06 -14.80 -6.73
CA SER A 201 18.98 -15.08 -7.83
C SER A 201 18.46 -14.59 -9.18
N VAL A 202 19.36 -14.27 -10.11
CA VAL A 202 19.02 -13.85 -11.48
C VAL A 202 18.08 -14.84 -12.19
N PRO A 203 18.33 -16.17 -12.16
CA PRO A 203 17.41 -17.15 -12.76
C PRO A 203 16.01 -17.12 -12.13
N HIS A 204 15.93 -16.91 -10.82
CA HIS A 204 14.64 -16.80 -10.12
C HIS A 204 13.88 -15.54 -10.55
N LEU A 205 14.56 -14.38 -10.65
CA LEU A 205 13.96 -13.15 -11.17
C LEU A 205 13.42 -13.33 -12.59
N HIS A 206 14.18 -13.99 -13.48
CA HIS A 206 13.72 -14.28 -14.84
C HIS A 206 12.44 -15.11 -14.86
N ARG A 207 12.35 -16.16 -14.04
CA ARG A 207 11.15 -16.98 -13.92
C ARG A 207 9.94 -16.18 -13.42
N LEU A 208 10.13 -15.37 -12.39
CA LEU A 208 9.08 -14.51 -11.87
C LEU A 208 8.58 -13.50 -12.91
N CYS A 209 9.50 -12.84 -13.61
CA CYS A 209 9.13 -11.89 -14.68
C CYS A 209 8.40 -12.60 -15.83
N GLN A 210 8.86 -13.80 -16.22
CA GLN A 210 8.20 -14.56 -17.27
C GLN A 210 6.79 -14.98 -16.87
N GLN A 211 6.58 -15.38 -15.61
CA GLN A 211 5.25 -15.74 -15.10
C GLN A 211 4.33 -14.53 -14.98
N ALA A 212 4.82 -13.39 -14.47
CA ALA A 212 3.99 -12.22 -14.18
C ALA A 212 3.74 -11.33 -15.42
N PHE A 213 4.71 -11.24 -16.35
CA PHE A 213 4.67 -10.28 -17.46
C PHE A 213 4.83 -10.92 -18.83
N GLY A 214 5.06 -12.22 -18.91
CA GLY A 214 5.34 -12.91 -20.16
C GLY A 214 6.69 -12.54 -20.81
N MET A 215 7.59 -11.87 -20.08
CA MET A 215 8.86 -11.38 -20.61
C MET A 215 9.96 -11.33 -19.54
N GLY A 216 11.22 -11.22 -19.97
CA GLY A 216 12.35 -11.10 -19.05
C GLY A 216 12.47 -9.72 -18.41
N PRO A 217 13.28 -9.60 -17.32
CA PRO A 217 13.39 -8.36 -16.52
C PRO A 217 13.77 -7.12 -17.34
N MET A 218 14.83 -7.21 -18.17
CA MET A 218 15.27 -6.07 -18.99
C MET A 218 14.35 -5.77 -20.16
N ALA A 219 13.57 -6.74 -20.64
CA ALA A 219 12.51 -6.49 -21.60
C ALA A 219 11.41 -5.62 -20.98
N LYS A 220 11.04 -5.92 -19.73
CA LYS A 220 10.07 -5.10 -18.96
C LYS A 220 10.58 -3.69 -18.69
N VAL A 221 11.84 -3.51 -18.31
CA VAL A 221 12.46 -2.16 -18.18
C VAL A 221 12.37 -1.41 -19.51
N THR A 222 12.71 -2.09 -20.63
CA THR A 222 12.65 -1.48 -21.97
C THR A 222 11.23 -1.07 -22.33
N GLU A 223 10.24 -1.91 -22.05
CA GLU A 223 8.83 -1.60 -22.27
C GLU A 223 8.40 -0.34 -21.51
N LEU A 224 8.72 -0.24 -20.21
CA LEU A 224 8.42 0.92 -19.38
C LEU A 224 9.08 2.20 -19.94
N ARG A 225 10.36 2.12 -20.32
CA ARG A 225 11.09 3.23 -20.95
C ARG A 225 10.41 3.70 -22.25
N MET A 226 9.99 2.76 -23.09
CA MET A 226 9.33 3.10 -24.37
C MET A 226 7.92 3.66 -24.16
N ASN A 227 7.17 3.16 -23.16
CA ASN A 227 5.87 3.72 -22.82
C ASN A 227 6.00 5.17 -22.32
N LYS A 228 6.98 5.44 -21.45
CA LYS A 228 7.28 6.80 -21.01
C LYS A 228 7.72 7.70 -22.16
N ALA A 229 8.57 7.18 -23.05
CA ALA A 229 9.00 7.92 -24.23
C ALA A 229 7.83 8.31 -25.16
N ARG A 230 6.86 7.41 -25.38
CA ARG A 230 5.62 7.71 -26.14
C ARG A 230 4.87 8.88 -25.52
N GLN A 231 4.66 8.87 -24.19
CA GLN A 231 4.00 9.96 -23.46
C GLN A 231 4.76 11.27 -23.63
N LEU A 232 6.07 11.28 -23.39
CA LEU A 232 6.88 12.48 -23.52
C LEU A 232 6.91 13.04 -24.94
N LEU A 233 6.94 12.19 -25.97
CA LEU A 233 6.86 12.62 -27.37
C LEU A 233 5.54 13.32 -27.71
N LEU A 234 4.43 12.87 -27.14
CA LEU A 234 3.10 13.45 -27.37
C LEU A 234 2.90 14.76 -26.61
N TYR A 235 3.34 14.80 -25.35
CA TYR A 235 2.98 15.88 -24.43
C TYR A 235 4.08 16.91 -24.18
N THR A 236 5.30 16.72 -24.71
CA THR A 236 6.41 17.66 -24.52
C THR A 236 7.10 18.04 -25.84
N ASN A 237 7.76 19.22 -25.85
CA ASN A 237 8.59 19.67 -26.98
C ASN A 237 10.08 19.37 -26.77
N TRP A 238 10.44 18.53 -25.80
CA TRP A 238 11.84 18.29 -25.50
C TRP A 238 12.63 17.77 -26.71
N PRO A 239 13.88 18.21 -26.86
CA PRO A 239 14.81 17.65 -27.83
C PRO A 239 14.93 16.13 -27.64
N LEU A 240 15.10 15.40 -28.74
CA LEU A 240 15.17 13.92 -28.68
C LEU A 240 16.31 13.40 -27.80
N GLY A 241 17.44 14.12 -27.76
CA GLY A 241 18.56 13.76 -26.88
C GLY A 241 18.22 13.89 -25.39
N GLU A 242 17.55 14.98 -24.98
CA GLU A 242 17.10 15.17 -23.61
C GLU A 242 16.06 14.10 -23.23
N LEU A 243 15.09 13.85 -24.12
CA LEU A 243 14.08 12.82 -23.89
C LEU A 243 14.71 11.43 -23.74
N ALA A 244 15.70 11.09 -24.58
CA ALA A 244 16.44 9.83 -24.47
C ALA A 244 17.12 9.69 -23.11
N GLY A 245 17.78 10.74 -22.61
CA GLY A 245 18.39 10.74 -21.26
C GLY A 245 17.38 10.46 -20.15
N ARG A 246 16.23 11.14 -20.19
CA ARG A 246 15.17 10.97 -19.16
C ARG A 246 14.51 9.58 -19.14
N VAL A 247 14.62 8.84 -20.21
CA VAL A 247 14.16 7.45 -20.26
C VAL A 247 15.31 6.43 -20.19
N GLY A 248 16.50 6.88 -19.74
CA GLY A 248 17.65 6.02 -19.43
C GLY A 248 18.46 5.55 -20.62
N TYR A 249 18.54 6.36 -21.70
CA TYR A 249 19.43 6.12 -22.81
C TYR A 249 20.49 7.24 -22.89
N SER A 250 21.76 6.85 -22.75
CA SER A 250 22.89 7.77 -22.89
C SER A 250 23.16 8.19 -24.34
N ASP A 251 22.67 7.42 -25.31
CA ASP A 251 22.83 7.65 -26.75
C ASP A 251 21.46 7.75 -27.43
N GLY A 252 21.21 8.91 -28.06
CA GLY A 252 19.97 9.19 -28.80
C GLY A 252 19.78 8.30 -30.03
N ALA A 253 20.86 7.83 -30.68
CA ALA A 253 20.75 6.93 -31.82
C ALA A 253 20.29 5.54 -31.38
N ASN A 254 20.85 5.01 -30.28
CA ASN A 254 20.41 3.76 -29.68
C ASN A 254 18.93 3.84 -29.24
N PHE A 255 18.53 4.94 -28.61
CA PHE A 255 17.13 5.20 -28.27
C PHE A 255 16.24 5.17 -29.52
N ALA A 256 16.58 5.95 -30.56
CA ALA A 256 15.78 6.04 -31.77
C ALA A 256 15.60 4.68 -32.48
N ASN A 257 16.68 3.90 -32.57
CA ASN A 257 16.65 2.54 -33.14
C ASN A 257 15.75 1.61 -32.32
N ARG A 258 15.87 1.65 -31.00
CA ARG A 258 15.05 0.82 -30.11
C ARG A 258 13.59 1.20 -30.18
N PHE A 259 13.30 2.49 -30.16
CA PHE A 259 11.94 3.03 -30.29
C PHE A 259 11.29 2.60 -31.62
N ARG A 260 12.03 2.75 -32.75
CA ARG A 260 11.56 2.32 -34.07
C ARG A 260 11.27 0.81 -34.13
N ARG A 261 12.14 -0.02 -33.55
CA ARG A 261 11.92 -1.47 -33.50
C ARG A 261 10.64 -1.88 -32.78
N LEU A 262 10.27 -1.16 -31.71
CA LEU A 262 9.12 -1.49 -30.86
C LEU A 262 7.83 -0.80 -31.33
N THR A 263 7.90 0.33 -32.03
CA THR A 263 6.72 1.10 -32.43
C THR A 263 6.47 1.12 -33.92
N GLY A 264 7.42 0.67 -34.73
CA GLY A 264 7.38 0.79 -36.20
C GLY A 264 7.75 2.19 -36.73
N LEU A 265 7.84 3.21 -35.88
CA LEU A 265 8.04 4.61 -36.25
C LEU A 265 9.30 5.19 -35.59
N THR A 266 9.96 6.13 -36.27
CA THR A 266 10.99 6.93 -35.59
C THR A 266 10.35 7.84 -34.54
N PRO A 267 11.07 8.22 -33.46
CA PRO A 267 10.53 9.16 -32.44
C PRO A 267 10.00 10.46 -33.03
N GLY A 268 10.70 11.04 -34.03
CA GLY A 268 10.27 12.26 -34.72
C GLY A 268 8.99 12.06 -35.55
N ALA A 269 8.85 10.91 -36.24
CA ALA A 269 7.64 10.58 -36.98
C ALA A 269 6.46 10.36 -36.02
N PHE A 270 6.68 9.65 -34.90
CA PHE A 270 5.68 9.42 -33.89
C PHE A 270 5.16 10.73 -33.28
N ARG A 271 6.07 11.68 -32.94
CA ARG A 271 5.72 13.03 -32.46
C ARG A 271 4.85 13.80 -33.46
N ARG A 272 5.18 13.76 -34.75
CA ARG A 272 4.41 14.46 -35.76
C ARG A 272 3.01 13.88 -35.98
N LEU A 273 2.88 12.56 -35.98
CA LEU A 273 1.59 11.88 -36.16
C LEU A 273 0.64 12.12 -34.97
N GLY A 274 1.16 12.07 -33.74
CA GLY A 274 0.37 12.27 -32.54
C GLY A 274 -0.06 13.73 -32.28
N ARG A 275 0.50 14.69 -33.03
CA ARG A 275 0.22 16.13 -32.94
C ARG A 275 -0.52 16.69 -34.15
N LYS A 276 -1.10 15.87 -35.01
CA LYS A 276 -1.99 16.41 -36.04
C LYS A 276 -3.10 17.20 -35.32
N PRO A 277 -3.28 18.50 -35.63
CA PRO A 277 -4.44 19.23 -35.11
C PRO A 277 -5.69 18.48 -35.59
N PHE A 278 -6.68 18.36 -34.75
CA PHE A 278 -8.03 18.11 -35.19
C PHE A 278 -8.32 19.17 -36.25
N ALA A 279 -8.47 18.78 -37.51
CA ALA A 279 -8.95 19.65 -38.54
C ALA A 279 -10.32 20.14 -38.08
N THR A 280 -10.38 21.39 -37.65
CA THR A 280 -11.64 22.08 -37.41
C THR A 280 -12.18 22.41 -38.80
N ASP A 281 -12.86 21.42 -39.42
CA ASP A 281 -13.78 21.73 -40.51
C ASP A 281 -14.99 22.44 -39.90
N VAL A 282 -14.81 23.70 -39.58
CA VAL A 282 -15.91 24.65 -39.52
C VAL A 282 -16.11 25.14 -40.94
N GLN A 283 -16.80 24.36 -41.76
CA GLN A 283 -17.40 24.91 -42.95
C GLN A 283 -18.58 25.80 -42.52
N THR A 284 -18.36 27.07 -42.69
CA THR A 284 -19.37 28.12 -42.71
C THR A 284 -20.49 27.76 -43.69
N LEU A 285 -21.73 27.71 -43.20
CA LEU A 285 -22.94 28.00 -43.93
C LEU A 285 -23.77 29.02 -43.16
#